data_80d6620d8aed3e07119554488e3c92e8
#
_entry.id   80d6620d8aed3e07119554488e3c92e8
#
_cell.length_a   1.000
_cell.length_b   1.000
_cell.length_c   1.000
_cell.angle_alpha   90.00
_cell.angle_beta   90.00
_cell.angle_gamma   90.00
#
_symmetry.space_group_name_H-M   'P 1'
#
loop_
_entity.id
_entity.type
_entity.pdbx_description
1 polymer ?
#
loop_
_entity_poly.entity_id
_entity_poly.type
_entity_poly.pdbx_seq_one_letter_code
_entity_poly.pdbx_strand_id
1 'polypeptide(L)'
;MRAAVIFGPGTSPATLRLFKGPSSTQWVEGVPASSDDACAILLFGGDGTLHRHLPALVRLKLPVLVVPAGSGNDFARTLNLRNIRDAVKAWRKFEAGSGNVRAVDLGTITETTANTVHYFSCVAGCGLDAVVARRANRMPRWLRRHGGYALALIPALWQFSPVTLRLRTRDGTLSVEMSKPLLLAAFANAPYFGDGMLVAPRANLEDGKLDVCLINPLNPARLLSLFPSVYFGRHLTVKVVEYSQVDHVNVDSPAPVEIFADGEYVCVTPVQIGIECAALKVIT
;
A
#
# COMPACT_ATOMS: atom_id res chain seq x y z
N MET A 1 -28.94 10.95 -1.18
CA MET A 1 -28.23 9.66 -1.43
C MET A 1 -27.87 8.96 -0.13
N ARG A 2 -27.45 7.69 -0.15
CA ARG A 2 -27.04 6.94 1.06
C ARG A 2 -25.55 6.59 0.96
N ALA A 3 -24.74 6.96 1.96
CA ALA A 3 -23.32 6.71 1.97
C ALA A 3 -22.89 5.98 3.26
N ALA A 4 -22.03 4.98 3.12
CA ALA A 4 -21.46 4.27 4.26
C ALA A 4 -20.21 5.00 4.79
N VAL A 5 -19.97 4.92 6.09
CA VAL A 5 -18.80 5.50 6.74
C VAL A 5 -18.09 4.45 7.60
N ILE A 6 -16.80 4.35 7.41
CA ILE A 6 -15.93 3.44 8.16
C ILE A 6 -14.92 4.29 8.94
N PHE A 7 -14.90 4.12 10.26
CA PHE A 7 -13.96 4.83 11.13
C PHE A 7 -12.81 3.91 11.56
N GLY A 8 -11.61 4.29 11.18
CA GLY A 8 -10.39 3.62 11.64
C GLY A 8 -9.98 4.03 13.06
N PRO A 9 -9.04 3.30 13.67
CA PRO A 9 -8.58 3.57 15.02
C PRO A 9 -8.03 4.99 15.18
N GLY A 10 -8.57 5.74 16.16
CA GLY A 10 -8.15 7.11 16.47
C GLY A 10 -8.79 8.19 15.59
N THR A 11 -9.77 7.82 14.76
CA THR A 11 -10.62 8.78 14.04
C THR A 11 -11.87 9.09 14.88
N SER A 12 -12.46 10.25 14.63
CA SER A 12 -13.64 10.71 15.37
C SER A 12 -14.85 10.88 14.43
N PRO A 13 -16.02 10.35 14.79
CA PRO A 13 -17.26 10.63 14.07
C PRO A 13 -17.57 12.13 13.92
N ALA A 14 -17.01 12.98 14.79
CA ALA A 14 -17.15 14.44 14.67
C ALA A 14 -16.57 14.97 13.36
N THR A 15 -15.56 14.31 12.78
CA THR A 15 -14.95 14.68 11.49
C THR A 15 -15.95 14.57 10.34
N LEU A 16 -16.93 13.67 10.44
CA LEU A 16 -17.98 13.51 9.44
C LEU A 16 -18.80 14.79 9.24
N ARG A 17 -18.88 15.68 10.25
CA ARG A 17 -19.59 16.95 10.14
C ARG A 17 -19.07 17.82 8.99
N LEU A 18 -17.79 17.72 8.65
CA LEU A 18 -17.17 18.46 7.54
C LEU A 18 -17.70 18.02 6.17
N PHE A 19 -18.19 16.78 6.09
CA PHE A 19 -18.74 16.18 4.87
C PHE A 19 -20.24 16.41 4.72
N LYS A 20 -20.93 16.78 5.81
CA LYS A 20 -22.35 17.16 5.76
C LYS A 20 -22.50 18.49 5.04
N GLY A 21 -23.29 18.50 3.96
CA GLY A 21 -23.59 19.68 3.17
C GLY A 21 -25.08 19.94 3.11
N PRO A 22 -25.53 20.81 2.19
CA PRO A 22 -26.94 21.04 1.93
C PRO A 22 -27.65 19.81 1.34
N SER A 23 -26.89 18.83 0.82
CA SER A 23 -27.43 17.56 0.33
C SER A 23 -27.98 16.71 1.47
N SER A 24 -29.11 16.03 1.22
CA SER A 24 -29.76 15.11 2.16
C SER A 24 -29.07 13.71 2.18
N THR A 25 -27.74 13.66 2.27
CA THR A 25 -27.02 12.38 2.35
C THR A 25 -27.32 11.69 3.69
N GLN A 26 -27.86 10.47 3.62
CA GLN A 26 -28.02 9.59 4.76
C GLN A 26 -26.71 8.84 5.01
N TRP A 27 -26.20 8.94 6.23
CA TRP A 27 -24.95 8.30 6.65
C TRP A 27 -25.24 7.02 7.44
N VAL A 28 -24.57 5.93 7.04
CA VAL A 28 -24.68 4.62 7.70
C VAL A 28 -23.29 4.19 8.15
N GLU A 29 -23.11 3.90 9.43
CA GLU A 29 -21.82 3.47 9.97
C GLU A 29 -21.59 1.99 9.70
N GLY A 30 -20.33 1.65 9.32
CA GLY A 30 -19.88 0.31 9.07
C GLY A 30 -19.77 -0.04 7.59
N VAL A 31 -19.34 -1.28 7.33
CA VAL A 31 -19.24 -1.83 5.97
C VAL A 31 -20.64 -2.25 5.51
N PRO A 32 -21.10 -1.81 4.33
CA PRO A 32 -22.39 -2.27 3.78
C PRO A 32 -22.43 -3.79 3.59
N ALA A 33 -23.58 -4.39 3.78
CA ALA A 33 -23.76 -5.81 3.52
C ALA A 33 -23.76 -6.11 2.01
N SER A 34 -24.37 -5.22 1.22
CA SER A 34 -24.41 -5.30 -0.25
C SER A 34 -24.13 -3.96 -0.91
N SER A 35 -23.89 -3.98 -2.24
CA SER A 35 -23.73 -2.78 -3.05
C SER A 35 -24.98 -1.91 -3.11
N ASP A 36 -26.15 -2.46 -2.84
CA ASP A 36 -27.44 -1.75 -2.89
C ASP A 36 -27.69 -0.92 -1.63
N ASP A 37 -26.94 -1.19 -0.56
CA ASP A 37 -27.10 -0.52 0.74
C ASP A 37 -26.52 0.91 0.77
N ALA A 38 -25.61 1.24 -0.15
CA ALA A 38 -24.96 2.54 -0.25
C ALA A 38 -24.51 2.85 -1.68
N CYS A 39 -24.38 4.11 -2.03
CA CYS A 39 -23.82 4.55 -3.32
C CYS A 39 -22.31 4.86 -3.26
N ALA A 40 -21.75 5.02 -2.05
CA ALA A 40 -20.33 5.26 -1.82
C ALA A 40 -19.94 4.90 -0.38
N ILE A 41 -18.63 4.77 -0.15
CA ILE A 41 -18.04 4.49 1.16
C ILE A 41 -17.01 5.59 1.47
N LEU A 42 -17.12 6.24 2.63
CA LEU A 42 -16.09 7.12 3.18
C LEU A 42 -15.29 6.33 4.23
N LEU A 43 -14.00 6.16 3.98
CA LEU A 43 -13.11 5.46 4.89
C LEU A 43 -12.21 6.48 5.60
N PHE A 44 -12.47 6.73 6.87
CA PHE A 44 -11.67 7.61 7.73
C PHE A 44 -10.56 6.80 8.36
N GLY A 45 -9.33 6.95 7.85
CA GLY A 45 -8.22 6.16 8.35
C GLY A 45 -6.92 6.40 7.59
N GLY A 46 -5.94 5.57 7.87
CA GLY A 46 -4.69 5.47 7.13
C GLY A 46 -4.61 4.15 6.36
N ASP A 47 -3.41 3.87 5.82
CA ASP A 47 -3.14 2.71 4.97
C ASP A 47 -3.52 1.38 5.63
N GLY A 48 -3.21 1.17 6.90
CA GLY A 48 -3.60 -0.05 7.63
C GLY A 48 -5.12 -0.18 7.85
N THR A 49 -5.89 0.93 7.88
CA THR A 49 -7.37 0.86 7.89
C THR A 49 -7.88 0.45 6.52
N LEU A 50 -7.34 1.04 5.47
CA LEU A 50 -7.67 0.69 4.09
C LEU A 50 -7.35 -0.79 3.83
N HIS A 51 -6.13 -1.22 4.13
CA HIS A 51 -5.67 -2.60 3.94
C HIS A 51 -6.64 -3.64 4.52
N ARG A 52 -7.08 -3.45 5.76
CA ARG A 52 -8.01 -4.37 6.43
C ARG A 52 -9.39 -4.46 5.75
N HIS A 53 -9.80 -3.42 5.04
CA HIS A 53 -11.10 -3.38 4.37
C HIS A 53 -11.05 -3.70 2.88
N LEU A 54 -9.85 -3.80 2.26
CA LEU A 54 -9.72 -4.06 0.83
C LEU A 54 -10.56 -5.23 0.33
N PRO A 55 -10.60 -6.41 0.99
CA PRO A 55 -11.41 -7.52 0.49
C PRO A 55 -12.91 -7.18 0.41
N ALA A 56 -13.42 -6.44 1.38
CA ALA A 56 -14.81 -6.00 1.37
C ALA A 56 -15.07 -4.91 0.32
N LEU A 57 -14.15 -3.96 0.17
CA LEU A 57 -14.25 -2.87 -0.80
C LEU A 57 -14.22 -3.38 -2.24
N VAL A 58 -13.33 -4.34 -2.54
CA VAL A 58 -13.25 -5.01 -3.85
C VAL A 58 -14.54 -5.77 -4.15
N ARG A 59 -15.05 -6.54 -3.19
CA ARG A 59 -16.31 -7.29 -3.35
C ARG A 59 -17.51 -6.38 -3.60
N LEU A 60 -17.59 -5.24 -2.90
CA LEU A 60 -18.72 -4.30 -2.99
C LEU A 60 -18.69 -3.48 -4.26
N LYS A 61 -17.53 -3.21 -4.86
CA LYS A 61 -17.34 -2.41 -6.07
C LYS A 61 -17.95 -0.98 -6.00
N LEU A 62 -18.19 -0.48 -4.78
CA LEU A 62 -18.68 0.88 -4.55
C LEU A 62 -17.54 1.89 -4.66
N PRO A 63 -17.81 3.13 -5.09
CA PRO A 63 -16.83 4.22 -5.00
C PRO A 63 -16.41 4.48 -3.56
N VAL A 64 -15.10 4.57 -3.33
CA VAL A 64 -14.48 4.76 -2.01
C VAL A 64 -13.77 6.09 -1.96
N LEU A 65 -14.08 6.91 -0.98
CA LEU A 65 -13.29 8.08 -0.62
C LEU A 65 -12.40 7.76 0.58
N VAL A 66 -11.10 7.75 0.36
CA VAL A 66 -10.13 7.60 1.46
C VAL A 66 -9.89 8.96 2.11
N VAL A 67 -10.32 9.11 3.35
CA VAL A 67 -10.13 10.34 4.14
C VAL A 67 -8.87 10.19 4.99
N PRO A 68 -7.77 10.92 4.68
CA PRO A 68 -6.49 10.73 5.33
C PRO A 68 -6.55 11.13 6.81
N ALA A 69 -6.44 10.15 7.70
CA ALA A 69 -6.48 10.31 9.15
C ALA A 69 -5.48 9.39 9.89
N GLY A 70 -4.63 8.72 9.15
CA GLY A 70 -3.54 7.87 9.65
C GLY A 70 -2.23 8.62 9.84
N SER A 71 -1.14 7.88 10.08
CA SER A 71 0.23 8.40 10.17
C SER A 71 0.87 8.60 8.78
N GLY A 72 0.81 7.60 7.90
CA GLY A 72 1.43 7.65 6.56
C GLY A 72 0.51 8.26 5.52
N ASN A 73 -0.66 7.64 5.31
CA ASN A 73 -1.65 8.01 4.28
C ASN A 73 -1.06 7.99 2.86
N ASP A 74 -0.22 7.00 2.57
CA ASP A 74 0.54 6.92 1.33
C ASP A 74 -0.36 6.67 0.12
N PHE A 75 -1.40 5.83 0.28
CA PHE A 75 -2.40 5.64 -0.77
C PHE A 75 -3.21 6.91 -1.04
N ALA A 76 -3.70 7.59 0.01
CA ALA A 76 -4.42 8.85 -0.15
C ALA A 76 -3.53 9.93 -0.80
N ARG A 77 -2.24 9.96 -0.44
CA ARG A 77 -1.22 10.85 -1.05
C ARG A 77 -1.09 10.58 -2.55
N THR A 78 -1.05 9.31 -2.96
CA THR A 78 -1.01 8.91 -4.39
C THR A 78 -2.24 9.40 -5.15
N LEU A 79 -3.40 9.44 -4.50
CA LEU A 79 -4.65 9.98 -5.05
C LEU A 79 -4.74 11.52 -4.97
N ASN A 80 -3.69 12.22 -4.53
CA ASN A 80 -3.69 13.67 -4.24
C ASN A 80 -4.65 14.11 -3.14
N LEU A 81 -5.11 13.21 -2.30
CA LEU A 81 -5.91 13.48 -1.10
C LEU A 81 -4.97 13.67 0.11
N ARG A 82 -4.26 14.81 0.15
CA ARG A 82 -3.20 15.04 1.15
C ARG A 82 -3.70 15.38 2.55
N ASN A 83 -4.92 15.85 2.65
CA ASN A 83 -5.53 16.29 3.90
C ASN A 83 -7.07 16.18 3.83
N ILE A 84 -7.73 16.38 4.97
CA ILE A 84 -9.20 16.31 5.07
C ILE A 84 -9.90 17.30 4.14
N ARG A 85 -9.32 18.48 3.88
CA ARG A 85 -9.93 19.50 3.00
C ARG A 85 -9.99 19.01 1.56
N ASP A 86 -8.96 18.29 1.10
CA ASP A 86 -8.93 17.68 -0.23
C ASP A 86 -10.02 16.61 -0.34
N ALA A 87 -10.15 15.75 0.66
CA ALA A 87 -11.20 14.74 0.71
C ALA A 87 -12.62 15.36 0.74
N VAL A 88 -12.83 16.45 1.48
CA VAL A 88 -14.12 17.18 1.47
C VAL A 88 -14.42 17.74 0.08
N LYS A 89 -13.43 18.32 -0.60
CA LYS A 89 -13.60 18.82 -1.98
C LYS A 89 -13.97 17.68 -2.96
N ALA A 90 -13.27 16.54 -2.87
CA ALA A 90 -13.55 15.37 -3.69
C ALA A 90 -14.98 14.85 -3.43
N TRP A 91 -15.40 14.80 -2.17
CA TRP A 91 -16.75 14.41 -1.80
C TRP A 91 -17.81 15.34 -2.40
N ARG A 92 -17.60 16.68 -2.29
CA ARG A 92 -18.54 17.66 -2.86
C ARG A 92 -18.69 17.53 -4.38
N LYS A 93 -17.60 17.28 -5.08
CA LYS A 93 -17.64 17.01 -6.53
C LYS A 93 -18.45 15.74 -6.82
N PHE A 94 -18.24 14.69 -6.04
CA PHE A 94 -18.97 13.43 -6.18
C PHE A 94 -20.48 13.63 -5.93
N GLU A 95 -20.87 14.32 -4.86
CA GLU A 95 -22.26 14.67 -4.57
C GLU A 95 -22.92 15.49 -5.71
N ALA A 96 -22.14 16.34 -6.36
CA ALA A 96 -22.60 17.15 -7.49
C ALA A 96 -22.67 16.38 -8.83
N GLY A 97 -22.31 15.09 -8.86
CA GLY A 97 -22.34 14.28 -10.06
C GLY A 97 -21.21 14.60 -11.06
N SER A 98 -20.09 15.17 -10.59
CA SER A 98 -18.99 15.61 -11.46
C SER A 98 -18.14 14.47 -12.05
N GLY A 99 -18.50 13.20 -11.84
CA GLY A 99 -17.83 12.05 -12.44
C GLY A 99 -16.38 11.82 -11.98
N ASN A 100 -16.00 12.32 -10.80
CA ASN A 100 -14.65 12.20 -10.24
C ASN A 100 -14.41 10.83 -9.56
N VAL A 101 -14.78 9.75 -10.22
CA VAL A 101 -14.52 8.36 -9.81
C VAL A 101 -13.54 7.76 -10.80
N ARG A 102 -12.43 7.21 -10.26
CA ARG A 102 -11.42 6.49 -11.03
C ARG A 102 -11.41 5.03 -10.62
N ALA A 103 -11.20 4.13 -11.57
CA ALA A 103 -10.90 2.73 -11.28
C ALA A 103 -9.38 2.58 -11.17
N VAL A 104 -8.91 2.06 -10.06
CA VAL A 104 -7.49 1.86 -9.79
C VAL A 104 -7.18 0.40 -9.54
N ASP A 105 -5.96 0.02 -9.84
CA ASP A 105 -5.44 -1.32 -9.65
C ASP A 105 -5.11 -1.57 -8.17
N LEU A 106 -5.12 -2.83 -7.78
CA LEU A 106 -4.63 -3.29 -6.49
C LEU A 106 -3.59 -4.38 -6.70
N GLY A 107 -2.55 -4.35 -5.89
CA GLY A 107 -1.64 -5.48 -5.83
C GLY A 107 -2.30 -6.68 -5.14
N THR A 108 -1.92 -7.88 -5.58
CA THR A 108 -2.40 -9.14 -5.02
C THR A 108 -1.24 -10.00 -4.54
N ILE A 109 -1.45 -10.72 -3.46
CA ILE A 109 -0.54 -11.77 -2.96
C ILE A 109 -1.36 -13.05 -2.89
N THR A 110 -0.98 -14.05 -3.67
CA THR A 110 -1.62 -15.37 -3.67
C THR A 110 -0.69 -16.36 -2.99
N GLU A 111 -1.13 -16.95 -1.89
CA GLU A 111 -0.42 -18.04 -1.23
C GLU A 111 -0.45 -19.28 -2.10
N THR A 112 0.73 -19.80 -2.46
CA THR A 112 0.84 -20.95 -3.37
C THR A 112 0.22 -22.23 -2.76
N THR A 113 0.25 -22.38 -1.43
CA THR A 113 -0.25 -23.56 -0.73
C THR A 113 -1.74 -23.47 -0.40
N ALA A 114 -2.21 -22.31 0.06
CA ALA A 114 -3.59 -22.12 0.52
C ALA A 114 -4.50 -21.57 -0.59
N ASN A 115 -3.94 -21.09 -1.69
CA ASN A 115 -4.64 -20.40 -2.79
C ASN A 115 -5.51 -19.22 -2.29
N THR A 116 -5.09 -18.62 -1.17
CA THR A 116 -5.74 -17.44 -0.59
C THR A 116 -5.17 -16.19 -1.23
N VAL A 117 -6.05 -15.28 -1.64
CA VAL A 117 -5.67 -14.00 -2.25
C VAL A 117 -5.80 -12.88 -1.22
N HIS A 118 -4.74 -12.13 -1.04
CA HIS A 118 -4.69 -10.93 -0.22
C HIS A 118 -4.45 -9.71 -1.11
N TYR A 119 -5.13 -8.61 -0.82
CA TYR A 119 -4.97 -7.34 -1.56
C TYR A 119 -4.06 -6.39 -0.82
N PHE A 120 -3.34 -5.56 -1.59
CA PHE A 120 -2.62 -4.41 -1.04
C PHE A 120 -2.78 -3.18 -1.96
N SER A 121 -2.70 -2.01 -1.34
CA SER A 121 -2.93 -0.74 -2.03
C SER A 121 -1.65 -0.06 -2.50
N CYS A 122 -0.58 -0.14 -1.71
CA CYS A 122 0.66 0.56 -1.99
C CYS A 122 1.81 -0.38 -2.32
N VAL A 123 2.37 -1.06 -1.33
CA VAL A 123 3.59 -1.87 -1.50
C VAL A 123 3.50 -3.15 -0.68
N ALA A 124 3.82 -4.27 -1.33
CA ALA A 124 4.19 -5.51 -0.66
C ALA A 124 5.72 -5.64 -0.64
N GLY A 125 6.27 -6.22 0.42
CA GLY A 125 7.71 -6.37 0.54
C GLY A 125 8.14 -7.52 1.43
N CYS A 126 9.41 -7.89 1.29
CA CYS A 126 10.07 -8.87 2.13
C CYS A 126 11.56 -8.52 2.35
N GLY A 127 12.16 -9.16 3.33
CA GLY A 127 13.52 -8.87 3.73
C GLY A 127 13.59 -7.82 4.83
N LEU A 128 14.46 -6.82 4.68
CA LEU A 128 14.63 -5.76 5.68
C LEU A 128 13.33 -5.00 5.96
N ASP A 129 12.51 -4.79 4.93
CA ASP A 129 11.22 -4.11 5.05
C ASP A 129 10.29 -4.79 6.06
N ALA A 130 10.18 -6.11 5.99
CA ALA A 130 9.38 -6.91 6.92
C ALA A 130 9.84 -6.72 8.39
N VAL A 131 11.15 -6.68 8.63
CA VAL A 131 11.71 -6.45 9.98
C VAL A 131 11.42 -5.03 10.47
N VAL A 132 11.55 -4.04 9.59
CA VAL A 132 11.25 -2.63 9.90
C VAL A 132 9.77 -2.45 10.19
N ALA A 133 8.88 -2.98 9.34
CA ALA A 133 7.43 -2.90 9.51
C ALA A 133 6.99 -3.55 10.84
N ARG A 134 7.49 -4.75 11.15
CA ARG A 134 7.22 -5.41 12.43
C ARG A 134 7.64 -4.58 13.63
N ARG A 135 8.81 -3.94 13.57
CA ARG A 135 9.30 -3.05 14.65
C ARG A 135 8.46 -1.79 14.76
N ALA A 136 8.17 -1.13 13.65
CA ALA A 136 7.33 0.05 13.61
C ALA A 136 5.93 -0.24 14.20
N ASN A 137 5.34 -1.41 13.90
CA ASN A 137 4.03 -1.80 14.42
C ASN A 137 4.00 -2.02 15.95
N ARG A 138 5.15 -2.32 16.57
CA ARG A 138 5.30 -2.44 18.04
C ARG A 138 5.50 -1.09 18.74
N MET A 139 5.79 -0.02 17.99
CA MET A 139 6.01 1.31 18.56
C MET A 139 4.70 1.99 18.97
N PRO A 140 4.72 2.84 20.01
CA PRO A 140 3.59 3.68 20.37
C PRO A 140 3.14 4.56 19.19
N ARG A 141 1.83 4.80 19.07
CA ARG A 141 1.23 5.55 17.95
C ARG A 141 1.84 6.95 17.74
N TRP A 142 2.17 7.65 18.84
CA TRP A 142 2.78 8.98 18.76
C TRP A 142 4.16 8.94 18.09
N LEU A 143 4.96 7.91 18.36
CA LEU A 143 6.29 7.74 17.77
C LEU A 143 6.19 7.36 16.29
N ARG A 144 5.20 6.51 15.92
CA ARG A 144 4.95 6.16 14.51
C ARG A 144 4.61 7.37 13.64
N ARG A 145 3.88 8.35 14.19
CA ARG A 145 3.52 9.60 13.52
C ARG A 145 4.68 10.56 13.27
N HIS A 146 5.83 10.34 13.94
CA HIS A 146 7.00 11.20 13.85
C HIS A 146 8.21 10.45 13.27
N GLY A 147 8.01 9.74 12.15
CA GLY A 147 9.07 9.03 11.46
C GLY A 147 9.39 7.65 12.06
N GLY A 148 8.38 6.96 12.61
CA GLY A 148 8.55 5.66 13.25
C GLY A 148 9.18 4.61 12.36
N TYR A 149 8.95 4.66 11.05
CA TYR A 149 9.58 3.76 10.09
C TYR A 149 11.09 3.99 10.00
N ALA A 150 11.53 5.24 9.89
CA ALA A 150 12.95 5.60 9.90
C ALA A 150 13.65 5.24 11.21
N LEU A 151 12.97 5.45 12.35
CA LEU A 151 13.49 5.05 13.66
C LEU A 151 13.60 3.53 13.83
N ALA A 152 12.67 2.76 13.24
CA ALA A 152 12.70 1.31 13.25
C ALA A 152 13.82 0.75 12.37
N LEU A 153 14.21 1.47 11.32
CA LEU A 153 15.25 1.06 10.36
C LEU A 153 16.60 0.89 11.03
N ILE A 154 17.03 1.86 11.86
CA ILE A 154 18.38 1.88 12.44
C ILE A 154 18.72 0.57 13.16
N PRO A 155 17.97 0.10 14.19
CA PRO A 155 18.28 -1.15 14.84
C PRO A 155 18.04 -2.40 13.98
N ALA A 156 17.15 -2.31 12.97
CA ALA A 156 16.92 -3.40 12.04
C ALA A 156 18.17 -3.69 11.18
N LEU A 157 18.88 -2.64 10.75
CA LEU A 157 20.05 -2.75 9.89
C LEU A 157 21.19 -3.59 10.48
N TRP A 158 21.42 -3.50 11.77
CA TRP A 158 22.49 -4.25 12.44
C TRP A 158 22.15 -5.71 12.74
N GLN A 159 20.89 -6.06 12.68
CA GLN A 159 20.38 -7.40 13.02
C GLN A 159 19.91 -8.19 11.81
N PHE A 160 19.77 -7.52 10.67
CA PHE A 160 19.24 -8.17 9.45
C PHE A 160 20.35 -8.76 8.59
N SER A 161 20.18 -10.01 8.19
CA SER A 161 21.00 -10.67 7.16
C SER A 161 20.22 -10.77 5.86
N PRO A 162 20.86 -10.54 4.70
CA PRO A 162 20.21 -10.68 3.40
C PRO A 162 19.55 -12.05 3.24
N VAL A 163 18.37 -12.07 2.63
CA VAL A 163 17.61 -13.28 2.35
C VAL A 163 17.78 -13.70 0.91
N THR A 164 17.98 -15.00 0.66
CA THR A 164 18.02 -15.51 -0.72
C THR A 164 16.60 -15.68 -1.22
N LEU A 165 16.25 -14.93 -2.26
CA LEU A 165 14.97 -15.02 -2.95
C LEU A 165 15.17 -15.60 -4.35
N ARG A 166 14.24 -16.44 -4.76
CA ARG A 166 14.05 -16.89 -6.13
C ARG A 166 12.86 -16.15 -6.70
N LEU A 167 13.12 -15.30 -7.68
CA LEU A 167 12.10 -14.51 -8.37
C LEU A 167 11.95 -15.08 -9.77
N ARG A 168 10.70 -15.45 -10.12
CA ARG A 168 10.35 -15.91 -11.46
C ARG A 168 9.22 -15.04 -11.97
N THR A 169 9.48 -14.34 -13.05
CA THR A 169 8.45 -13.58 -13.77
C THR A 169 8.38 -14.08 -15.20
N ARG A 170 7.22 -13.93 -15.81
CA ARG A 170 7.02 -14.19 -17.23
C ARG A 170 6.49 -12.90 -17.85
N ASP A 171 7.29 -12.30 -18.71
CA ASP A 171 6.89 -11.18 -19.52
C ASP A 171 6.68 -11.67 -20.96
N GLY A 172 5.43 -11.88 -21.32
CA GLY A 172 5.06 -12.46 -22.62
C GLY A 172 5.68 -13.84 -22.86
N THR A 173 6.68 -13.89 -23.76
CA THR A 173 7.40 -15.13 -24.12
C THR A 173 8.66 -15.39 -23.33
N LEU A 174 9.18 -14.40 -22.59
CA LEU A 174 10.41 -14.50 -21.82
C LEU A 174 10.10 -14.86 -20.36
N SER A 175 10.75 -15.91 -19.87
CA SER A 175 10.76 -16.27 -18.45
C SER A 175 12.10 -15.85 -17.87
N VAL A 176 12.08 -14.93 -16.91
CA VAL A 176 13.29 -14.52 -16.19
C VAL A 176 13.28 -15.18 -14.81
N GLU A 177 14.30 -15.97 -14.53
CA GLU A 177 14.53 -16.54 -13.20
C GLU A 177 15.78 -15.92 -12.59
N MET A 178 15.64 -15.43 -11.36
CA MET A 178 16.73 -14.87 -10.58
C MET A 178 16.77 -15.55 -9.22
N SER A 179 17.95 -15.95 -8.78
CA SER A 179 18.18 -16.46 -7.42
C SER A 179 19.41 -15.79 -6.82
N LYS A 180 19.20 -14.90 -5.85
CA LYS A 180 20.31 -14.18 -5.22
C LYS A 180 19.94 -13.69 -3.80
N PRO A 181 20.96 -13.41 -2.95
CA PRO A 181 20.72 -12.70 -1.71
C PRO A 181 20.28 -11.27 -1.99
N LEU A 182 19.24 -10.83 -1.30
CA LEU A 182 18.68 -9.47 -1.36
C LEU A 182 18.57 -8.90 0.05
N LEU A 183 18.85 -7.63 0.18
CA LEU A 183 18.58 -6.89 1.40
C LEU A 183 17.07 -6.61 1.53
N LEU A 184 16.43 -6.25 0.41
CA LEU A 184 15.02 -5.92 0.33
C LEU A 184 14.48 -6.23 -1.07
N ALA A 185 13.26 -6.74 -1.13
CA ALA A 185 12.45 -6.78 -2.33
C ALA A 185 11.11 -6.10 -2.07
N ALA A 186 10.81 -5.05 -2.83
CA ALA A 186 9.55 -4.33 -2.79
C ALA A 186 8.81 -4.48 -4.11
N PHE A 187 7.51 -4.75 -4.04
CA PHE A 187 6.58 -4.92 -5.15
C PHE A 187 5.50 -3.85 -5.00
N ALA A 188 5.59 -2.82 -5.82
CA ALA A 188 4.84 -1.59 -5.63
C ALA A 188 3.72 -1.44 -6.67
N ASN A 189 2.51 -1.17 -6.19
CA ASN A 189 1.36 -0.70 -6.95
C ASN A 189 1.27 0.84 -6.92
N ALA A 190 1.81 1.47 -5.88
CA ALA A 190 1.80 2.92 -5.70
C ALA A 190 3.22 3.47 -5.44
N PRO A 191 3.48 4.76 -5.75
CA PRO A 191 4.80 5.36 -5.60
C PRO A 191 5.29 5.46 -4.15
N TYR A 192 4.35 5.71 -3.23
CA TYR A 192 4.67 6.05 -1.85
C TYR A 192 4.49 4.86 -0.91
N PHE A 193 5.40 4.74 0.06
CA PHE A 193 5.31 3.77 1.15
C PHE A 193 6.10 4.27 2.37
N GLY A 194 5.63 3.93 3.58
CA GLY A 194 6.35 4.18 4.83
C GLY A 194 6.51 5.66 5.18
N ASP A 195 5.42 6.41 5.15
CA ASP A 195 5.34 7.85 5.47
C ASP A 195 5.99 8.75 4.39
N GLY A 196 5.60 8.50 3.15
CA GLY A 196 5.97 9.37 2.01
C GLY A 196 7.30 9.08 1.35
N MET A 197 7.94 7.95 1.63
CA MET A 197 9.10 7.51 0.85
C MET A 197 8.66 7.15 -0.58
N LEU A 198 9.35 7.68 -1.57
CA LEU A 198 9.15 7.37 -2.98
C LEU A 198 9.88 6.07 -3.35
N VAL A 199 9.41 4.93 -2.85
CA VAL A 199 10.04 3.62 -3.07
C VAL A 199 9.98 3.21 -4.54
N ALA A 200 8.87 3.50 -5.21
CA ALA A 200 8.66 3.22 -6.61
C ALA A 200 8.15 4.47 -7.37
N PRO A 201 9.02 5.45 -7.67
CA PRO A 201 8.60 6.74 -8.24
C PRO A 201 7.85 6.67 -9.56
N ARG A 202 7.95 5.54 -10.28
CA ARG A 202 7.31 5.34 -11.59
C ARG A 202 6.01 4.55 -11.50
N ALA A 203 5.67 4.01 -10.33
CA ALA A 203 4.47 3.21 -10.14
C ALA A 203 3.21 4.04 -10.43
N ASN A 204 2.26 3.39 -11.10
CA ASN A 204 1.01 4.00 -11.52
C ASN A 204 -0.15 3.07 -11.20
N LEU A 205 -1.16 3.58 -10.51
CA LEU A 205 -2.33 2.83 -10.09
C LEU A 205 -3.27 2.35 -11.23
N GLU A 206 -2.93 2.63 -12.50
CA GLU A 206 -3.83 2.41 -13.64
C GLU A 206 -3.14 1.77 -14.86
N ASP A 207 -1.93 1.24 -14.72
CA ASP A 207 -1.16 0.69 -15.85
C ASP A 207 -1.11 -0.84 -15.88
N GLY A 208 -1.72 -1.51 -14.89
CA GLY A 208 -1.75 -2.97 -14.78
C GLY A 208 -0.38 -3.58 -14.50
N LYS A 209 0.56 -2.82 -13.93
CA LYS A 209 1.93 -3.25 -13.67
C LYS A 209 2.29 -3.11 -12.20
N LEU A 210 3.19 -4.00 -11.75
CA LEU A 210 3.90 -3.86 -10.49
C LEU A 210 5.31 -3.33 -10.76
N ASP A 211 5.71 -2.33 -10.01
CA ASP A 211 7.07 -1.83 -10.01
C ASP A 211 7.90 -2.59 -8.97
N VAL A 212 8.89 -3.32 -9.42
CA VAL A 212 9.75 -4.16 -8.58
C VAL A 212 11.03 -3.41 -8.27
N CYS A 213 11.28 -3.15 -6.98
CA CYS A 213 12.51 -2.52 -6.49
C CYS A 213 13.29 -3.53 -5.63
N LEU A 214 14.45 -3.97 -6.13
CA LEU A 214 15.31 -4.92 -5.45
C LEU A 214 16.56 -4.19 -4.95
N ILE A 215 16.89 -4.37 -3.68
CA ILE A 215 18.11 -3.81 -3.10
C ILE A 215 19.08 -4.94 -2.80
N ASN A 216 20.22 -4.93 -3.49
CA ASN A 216 21.32 -5.87 -3.27
C ASN A 216 21.98 -5.64 -1.91
N PRO A 217 22.66 -6.65 -1.33
CA PRO A 217 23.33 -6.51 -0.04
C PRO A 217 24.34 -5.35 -0.03
N LEU A 218 24.26 -4.54 1.00
CA LEU A 218 25.22 -3.48 1.27
C LEU A 218 25.40 -3.30 2.79
N ASN A 219 26.49 -2.67 3.19
CA ASN A 219 26.74 -2.46 4.61
C ASN A 219 25.80 -1.41 5.22
N PRO A 220 25.50 -1.49 6.54
CA PRO A 220 24.58 -0.60 7.22
C PRO A 220 24.88 0.90 7.06
N ALA A 221 26.16 1.28 7.15
CA ALA A 221 26.57 2.68 7.04
C ALA A 221 26.24 3.26 5.64
N ARG A 222 26.49 2.49 4.57
CA ARG A 222 26.15 2.88 3.21
C ARG A 222 24.64 2.96 3.00
N LEU A 223 23.87 2.01 3.57
CA LEU A 223 22.41 2.07 3.48
C LEU A 223 21.87 3.32 4.19
N LEU A 224 22.35 3.64 5.39
CA LEU A 224 21.96 4.88 6.09
C LEU A 224 22.29 6.13 5.30
N SER A 225 23.44 6.18 4.63
CA SER A 225 23.80 7.33 3.79
C SER A 225 22.92 7.48 2.55
N LEU A 226 22.41 6.37 2.00
CA LEU A 226 21.53 6.36 0.84
C LEU A 226 20.05 6.55 1.20
N PHE A 227 19.66 6.24 2.43
CA PHE A 227 18.26 6.24 2.87
C PHE A 227 17.53 7.57 2.59
N PRO A 228 18.10 8.76 2.84
CA PRO A 228 17.44 10.02 2.51
C PRO A 228 17.10 10.18 1.03
N SER A 229 17.85 9.51 0.14
CA SER A 229 17.61 9.59 -1.32
C SER A 229 16.29 8.94 -1.73
N VAL A 230 15.73 8.03 -0.90
CA VAL A 230 14.43 7.37 -1.15
C VAL A 230 13.28 8.37 -1.14
N TYR A 231 13.33 9.40 -0.27
CA TYR A 231 12.28 10.42 -0.23
C TYR A 231 12.20 11.28 -1.51
N PHE A 232 13.26 11.27 -2.31
CA PHE A 232 13.37 12.00 -3.57
C PHE A 232 13.38 11.08 -4.80
N GLY A 233 13.20 9.77 -4.63
CA GLY A 233 13.26 8.77 -5.69
C GLY A 233 14.67 8.61 -6.33
N ARG A 234 15.70 9.22 -5.74
CA ARG A 234 17.08 9.21 -6.28
C ARG A 234 17.81 7.89 -6.01
N HIS A 235 17.32 7.05 -5.12
CA HIS A 235 17.88 5.72 -4.86
C HIS A 235 17.93 4.84 -6.12
N LEU A 236 17.03 5.05 -7.10
CA LEU A 236 17.03 4.31 -8.37
C LEU A 236 18.27 4.55 -9.25
N THR A 237 19.05 5.61 -8.98
CA THR A 237 20.29 5.88 -9.71
C THR A 237 21.50 5.12 -9.16
N VAL A 238 21.33 4.41 -8.05
CA VAL A 238 22.42 3.70 -7.36
C VAL A 238 22.50 2.26 -7.86
N LYS A 239 23.69 1.82 -8.28
CA LYS A 239 23.94 0.49 -8.88
C LYS A 239 23.48 -0.72 -8.05
N VAL A 240 23.29 -0.56 -6.74
CA VAL A 240 22.81 -1.64 -5.86
C VAL A 240 21.31 -1.80 -5.88
N VAL A 241 20.59 -0.88 -6.54
CA VAL A 241 19.14 -0.92 -6.72
C VAL A 241 18.82 -1.36 -8.14
N GLU A 242 18.03 -2.41 -8.25
CA GLU A 242 17.47 -2.87 -9.52
C GLU A 242 15.99 -2.53 -9.55
N TYR A 243 15.54 -2.03 -10.68
CA TYR A 243 14.16 -1.58 -10.85
C TYR A 243 13.60 -2.05 -12.18
N SER A 244 12.45 -2.72 -12.13
CA SER A 244 11.76 -3.27 -13.29
C SER A 244 10.26 -3.22 -13.09
N GLN A 245 9.50 -3.44 -14.16
CA GLN A 245 8.05 -3.60 -14.12
C GLN A 245 7.66 -5.01 -14.54
N VAL A 246 6.65 -5.58 -13.88
CA VAL A 246 6.13 -6.91 -14.16
C VAL A 246 4.60 -6.93 -14.00
N ASP A 247 3.92 -7.89 -14.63
CA ASP A 247 2.51 -8.14 -14.38
C ASP A 247 2.31 -9.01 -13.13
N HIS A 248 3.23 -9.98 -12.96
CA HIS A 248 3.26 -10.85 -11.78
C HIS A 248 4.67 -11.42 -11.59
N VAL A 249 4.93 -11.85 -10.36
CA VAL A 249 6.18 -12.50 -10.00
C VAL A 249 5.92 -13.60 -8.97
N ASN A 250 6.50 -14.77 -9.18
CA ASN A 250 6.55 -15.81 -8.18
C ASN A 250 7.77 -15.58 -7.29
N VAL A 251 7.54 -15.53 -6.00
CA VAL A 251 8.57 -15.29 -4.98
C VAL A 251 8.70 -16.55 -4.13
N ASP A 252 9.85 -17.15 -4.17
CA ASP A 252 10.20 -18.36 -3.42
C ASP A 252 11.52 -18.15 -2.66
N SER A 253 11.79 -19.00 -1.67
CA SER A 253 12.98 -18.92 -0.82
C SER A 253 13.31 -20.29 -0.21
N PRO A 254 14.60 -20.58 0.06
CA PRO A 254 15.01 -21.84 0.68
C PRO A 254 14.44 -22.05 2.10
N ALA A 255 14.17 -20.97 2.82
CA ALA A 255 13.48 -20.95 4.12
C ALA A 255 12.35 -19.95 4.06
N PRO A 256 11.24 -20.17 4.80
CA PRO A 256 10.11 -19.25 4.79
C PRO A 256 10.52 -17.81 5.12
N VAL A 257 10.18 -16.86 4.24
CA VAL A 257 10.42 -15.44 4.41
C VAL A 257 9.09 -14.74 4.53
N GLU A 258 8.95 -13.86 5.52
CA GLU A 258 7.73 -13.14 5.75
C GLU A 258 7.47 -12.08 4.69
N ILE A 259 6.22 -11.99 4.26
CA ILE A 259 5.69 -10.99 3.36
C ILE A 259 4.82 -10.02 4.16
N PHE A 260 5.14 -8.75 4.04
CA PHE A 260 4.33 -7.65 4.56
C PHE A 260 3.72 -6.88 3.40
N ALA A 261 2.52 -6.35 3.59
CA ALA A 261 1.86 -5.48 2.62
C ALA A 261 1.20 -4.31 3.34
N ASP A 262 1.39 -3.10 2.82
CA ASP A 262 0.93 -1.85 3.42
C ASP A 262 1.33 -1.69 4.92
N GLY A 263 2.44 -2.34 5.30
CA GLY A 263 2.95 -2.36 6.66
C GLY A 263 2.37 -3.44 7.58
N GLU A 264 1.43 -4.27 7.10
CA GLU A 264 0.81 -5.36 7.86
C GLU A 264 1.39 -6.73 7.41
N TYR A 265 1.54 -7.66 8.35
CA TYR A 265 1.94 -9.04 8.02
C TYR A 265 0.84 -9.74 7.22
N VAL A 266 1.22 -10.44 6.17
CA VAL A 266 0.28 -11.18 5.33
C VAL A 266 0.51 -12.69 5.44
N CYS A 267 1.66 -13.18 4.99
CA CYS A 267 1.97 -14.62 4.91
C CYS A 267 3.48 -14.83 4.82
N VAL A 268 3.89 -16.04 4.43
CA VAL A 268 5.30 -16.38 4.11
C VAL A 268 5.42 -16.92 2.69
N THR A 269 6.64 -16.86 2.15
CA THR A 269 6.96 -17.52 0.87
C THR A 269 6.72 -19.04 0.95
N PRO A 270 6.34 -19.75 -0.18
CA PRO A 270 6.23 -19.25 -1.54
C PRO A 270 4.90 -18.54 -1.83
N VAL A 271 4.97 -17.45 -2.59
CA VAL A 271 3.79 -16.67 -3.01
C VAL A 271 3.88 -16.23 -4.47
N GLN A 272 2.74 -15.94 -5.09
CA GLN A 272 2.66 -15.17 -6.32
C GLN A 272 2.19 -13.76 -5.97
N ILE A 273 2.95 -12.74 -6.42
CA ILE A 273 2.57 -11.33 -6.30
C ILE A 273 2.20 -10.84 -7.69
N GLY A 274 1.05 -10.19 -7.81
CA GLY A 274 0.49 -9.75 -9.08
C GLY A 274 -0.34 -8.48 -8.94
N ILE A 275 -1.07 -8.14 -10.00
CA ILE A 275 -1.96 -6.98 -10.07
C ILE A 275 -3.38 -7.41 -10.45
N GLU A 276 -4.38 -6.84 -9.81
CA GLU A 276 -5.77 -6.90 -10.25
C GLU A 276 -6.18 -5.53 -10.77
N CYS A 277 -6.35 -5.46 -12.11
CA CYS A 277 -6.65 -4.22 -12.79
C CYS A 277 -8.05 -3.70 -12.43
N ALA A 278 -8.16 -2.38 -12.25
CA ALA A 278 -9.41 -1.69 -11.96
C ALA A 278 -10.20 -2.26 -10.78
N ALA A 279 -9.49 -2.84 -9.79
CA ALA A 279 -10.08 -3.57 -8.67
C ALA A 279 -10.84 -2.67 -7.69
N LEU A 280 -10.44 -1.40 -7.57
CA LEU A 280 -11.04 -0.46 -6.62
C LEU A 280 -11.48 0.83 -7.33
N LYS A 281 -12.72 1.25 -7.10
CA LYS A 281 -13.20 2.56 -7.53
C LYS A 281 -12.90 3.59 -6.44
N VAL A 282 -12.22 4.68 -6.78
CA VAL A 282 -11.84 5.74 -5.84
C VAL A 282 -12.41 7.09 -6.25
N ILE A 283 -12.86 7.87 -5.27
CA ILE A 283 -13.33 9.26 -5.44
C ILE A 283 -12.12 10.18 -5.25
N THR A 284 -11.83 11.07 -6.24
CA THR A 284 -10.64 11.94 -6.25
C THR A 284 -10.98 13.40 -6.57
#